data_e41eea40944c14738eb41db97fa3d895
#
_entry.id   e41eea40944c14738eb41db97fa3d895
#
_cell.length_a   1.000
_cell.length_b   1.000
_cell.length_c   1.000
_cell.angle_alpha   90.00
_cell.angle_beta   90.00
_cell.angle_gamma   90.00
#
_symmetry.space_group_name_H-M   'P 1'
#
loop_
_entity.id
_entity.type
_entity.pdbx_description
1 polymer ?
#
loop_
_entity_poly.entity_id
_entity_poly.type
_entity_poly.pdbx_seq_one_letter_code
_entity_poly.pdbx_strand_id
1 'polypeptide(L)'
;AEENLFPNMFLALNSGANMKIVGSHSGISLAADGPSQMSLPDIAWFRSFGTMKDHYGNPGFYVLQPADAWAAYGLTVSMANHNGCCYLRTFRPDVEMIYDENTKFELGGMEVLTQGRDVLIVSAGYMIHECNKAIDELDRMGIDATLLDLYSLPFDEERLLDIANENNGNILVVEDNYGASMGSAVSEACTTSGDAFIVKQMHVNRIPKSARSPESILKMCGLHYTDITEKAASLLGVPVT
;
A
#
# COMPACT_ATOMS: atom_id res chain seq x y z
N ALA A 1 -9.25 -20.54 -12.30
CA ALA A 1 -7.85 -20.16 -12.61
C ALA A 1 -7.03 -19.99 -11.33
N GLU A 2 -7.66 -19.47 -10.24
CA GLU A 2 -6.95 -19.20 -8.97
C GLU A 2 -6.56 -20.47 -8.21
N GLU A 3 -7.33 -21.54 -8.30
CA GLU A 3 -7.08 -22.82 -7.60
C GLU A 3 -5.71 -23.45 -7.94
N ASN A 4 -5.18 -23.17 -9.14
CA ASN A 4 -3.88 -23.69 -9.57
C ASN A 4 -2.74 -22.66 -9.42
N LEU A 5 -3.04 -21.38 -9.12
CA LEU A 5 -2.01 -20.34 -9.06
C LEU A 5 -1.10 -20.55 -7.84
N PHE A 6 -1.67 -20.83 -6.68
CA PHE A 6 -0.90 -20.97 -5.43
C PHE A 6 0.16 -22.09 -5.51
N PRO A 7 -0.17 -23.36 -5.81
CA PRO A 7 0.85 -24.41 -5.90
C PRO A 7 1.87 -24.15 -7.00
N ASN A 8 1.45 -23.57 -8.14
CA ASN A 8 2.37 -23.23 -9.22
C ASN A 8 3.34 -22.11 -8.84
N MET A 9 2.87 -21.08 -8.13
CA MET A 9 3.72 -20.03 -7.61
C MET A 9 4.74 -20.55 -6.60
N PHE A 10 4.31 -21.38 -5.67
CA PHE A 10 5.19 -22.01 -4.69
C PHE A 10 6.26 -22.86 -5.36
N LEU A 11 5.90 -23.65 -6.36
CA LEU A 11 6.86 -24.45 -7.12
C LEU A 11 7.82 -23.57 -7.94
N ALA A 12 7.33 -22.50 -8.55
CA ALA A 12 8.14 -21.55 -9.31
C ALA A 12 9.20 -20.88 -8.42
N LEU A 13 8.78 -20.40 -7.24
CA LEU A 13 9.69 -19.79 -6.26
C LEU A 13 10.76 -20.77 -5.78
N ASN A 14 10.38 -22.00 -5.42
CA ASN A 14 11.32 -23.03 -4.98
C ASN A 14 12.31 -23.43 -6.08
N SER A 15 11.92 -23.28 -7.34
CA SER A 15 12.78 -23.57 -8.50
C SER A 15 13.66 -22.38 -8.91
N GLY A 16 13.59 -21.24 -8.20
CA GLY A 16 14.34 -20.03 -8.54
C GLY A 16 13.87 -19.38 -9.85
N ALA A 17 12.58 -19.43 -10.15
CA ALA A 17 12.02 -18.87 -11.38
C ALA A 17 12.15 -17.35 -11.41
N ASN A 18 12.40 -16.81 -12.61
CA ASN A 18 12.36 -15.39 -12.90
C ASN A 18 11.01 -15.03 -13.50
N MET A 19 10.03 -14.62 -12.66
CA MET A 19 8.64 -14.43 -13.10
C MET A 19 8.10 -13.06 -12.67
N LYS A 20 7.43 -12.38 -13.61
CA LYS A 20 6.77 -11.10 -13.40
C LYS A 20 5.27 -11.25 -13.64
N ILE A 21 4.49 -11.01 -12.60
CA ILE A 21 3.04 -11.09 -12.64
C ILE A 21 2.48 -9.67 -12.59
N VAL A 22 1.48 -9.39 -13.43
CA VAL A 22 0.78 -8.11 -13.41
C VAL A 22 -0.71 -8.37 -13.20
N GLY A 23 -1.26 -7.85 -12.11
CA GLY A 23 -2.68 -7.83 -11.81
C GLY A 23 -3.25 -6.44 -12.08
N SER A 24 -4.14 -6.33 -13.05
CA SER A 24 -4.82 -5.08 -13.34
C SER A 24 -6.22 -5.02 -12.73
N HIS A 25 -6.75 -3.81 -12.54
CA HIS A 25 -8.10 -3.57 -12.03
C HIS A 25 -8.30 -4.07 -10.58
N SER A 26 -7.25 -4.08 -9.78
CA SER A 26 -7.28 -4.52 -8.38
C SER A 26 -7.84 -3.43 -7.45
N GLY A 27 -8.30 -3.85 -6.28
CA GLY A 27 -8.81 -2.96 -5.25
C GLY A 27 -10.27 -2.57 -5.40
N ILE A 28 -10.82 -1.93 -4.37
CA ILE A 28 -12.24 -1.53 -4.37
C ILE A 28 -12.54 -0.39 -5.33
N SER A 29 -11.54 0.36 -5.79
CA SER A 29 -11.73 1.42 -6.78
C SER A 29 -12.31 0.93 -8.12
N LEU A 30 -12.28 -0.38 -8.38
CA LEU A 30 -12.96 -1.03 -9.50
C LEU A 30 -14.48 -0.83 -9.49
N ALA A 31 -15.07 -0.70 -8.33
CA ALA A 31 -16.46 -0.33 -8.04
C ALA A 31 -17.55 -1.15 -8.76
N ALA A 32 -17.77 -0.91 -10.06
CA ALA A 32 -18.93 -1.43 -10.79
C ALA A 32 -18.92 -2.94 -11.00
N ASP A 33 -17.75 -3.54 -11.18
CA ASP A 33 -17.61 -4.96 -11.54
C ASP A 33 -17.87 -5.91 -10.35
N GLY A 34 -17.84 -5.37 -9.14
CA GLY A 34 -18.19 -6.10 -7.92
C GLY A 34 -17.04 -6.89 -7.30
N PRO A 35 -17.26 -7.48 -6.11
CA PRO A 35 -16.21 -8.02 -5.25
C PRO A 35 -15.45 -9.21 -5.84
N SER A 36 -16.04 -9.99 -6.73
CA SER A 36 -15.37 -11.11 -7.39
C SER A 36 -14.24 -10.69 -8.34
N GLN A 37 -14.17 -9.41 -8.72
CA GLN A 37 -13.17 -8.87 -9.64
C GLN A 37 -12.12 -7.99 -8.95
N MET A 38 -12.29 -7.68 -7.66
CA MET A 38 -11.47 -6.70 -6.94
C MET A 38 -10.14 -7.23 -6.44
N SER A 39 -9.93 -8.54 -6.42
CA SER A 39 -8.69 -9.19 -5.96
C SER A 39 -8.21 -8.70 -4.58
N LEU A 40 -9.11 -8.62 -3.60
CA LEU A 40 -8.83 -8.00 -2.30
C LEU A 40 -7.82 -8.75 -1.40
N PRO A 41 -7.63 -10.08 -1.50
CA PRO A 41 -6.63 -10.80 -0.71
C PRO A 41 -5.24 -10.87 -1.38
N ASP A 42 -5.06 -10.28 -2.57
CA ASP A 42 -3.87 -10.46 -3.41
C ASP A 42 -2.57 -10.06 -2.71
N ILE A 43 -2.54 -8.88 -2.10
CA ILE A 43 -1.33 -8.37 -1.42
C ILE A 43 -0.94 -9.27 -0.25
N ALA A 44 -1.90 -9.61 0.61
CA ALA A 44 -1.65 -10.48 1.76
C ALA A 44 -1.06 -11.83 1.32
N TRP A 45 -1.57 -12.35 0.23
CA TRP A 45 -1.14 -13.62 -0.33
C TRP A 45 0.27 -13.56 -0.93
N PHE A 46 0.51 -12.62 -1.85
CA PHE A 46 1.82 -12.48 -2.48
C PHE A 46 2.90 -11.99 -1.50
N ARG A 47 2.52 -11.12 -0.54
CA ARG A 47 3.42 -10.66 0.51
C ARG A 47 4.02 -11.83 1.31
N SER A 48 3.26 -12.90 1.55
CA SER A 48 3.76 -14.05 2.31
C SER A 48 5.02 -14.65 1.69
N PHE A 49 5.16 -14.61 0.36
CA PHE A 49 6.37 -15.09 -0.32
C PHE A 49 7.56 -14.13 -0.19
N GLY A 50 7.31 -12.84 0.05
CA GLY A 50 8.35 -11.83 0.28
C GLY A 50 9.04 -11.95 1.65
N THR A 51 8.44 -12.70 2.60
CA THR A 51 9.04 -12.94 3.93
C THR A 51 10.15 -14.00 3.90
N MET A 52 10.23 -14.81 2.85
CA MET A 52 11.31 -15.78 2.66
C MET A 52 12.47 -15.16 1.87
N LYS A 53 13.65 -15.74 2.00
CA LYS A 53 14.81 -15.41 1.17
C LYS A 53 14.93 -16.36 0.00
N ASP A 54 15.33 -15.83 -1.16
CA ASP A 54 15.69 -16.62 -2.32
C ASP A 54 17.06 -17.32 -2.13
N HIS A 55 17.51 -18.06 -3.15
CA HIS A 55 18.81 -18.75 -3.12
C HIS A 55 20.02 -17.81 -3.05
N TYR A 56 19.84 -16.52 -3.30
CA TYR A 56 20.87 -15.48 -3.28
C TYR A 56 20.81 -14.60 -2.02
N GLY A 57 19.83 -14.85 -1.14
CA GLY A 57 19.64 -14.09 0.09
C GLY A 57 18.78 -12.83 -0.05
N ASN A 58 18.22 -12.57 -1.25
CA ASN A 58 17.27 -11.47 -1.47
C ASN A 58 15.85 -11.88 -1.03
N PRO A 59 14.93 -10.91 -0.83
CA PRO A 59 13.52 -11.23 -0.70
C PRO A 59 13.04 -12.11 -1.85
N GLY A 60 12.36 -13.20 -1.53
CA GLY A 60 11.91 -14.17 -2.55
C GLY A 60 10.85 -13.62 -3.50
N PHE A 61 10.18 -12.54 -3.10
CA PHE A 61 9.10 -11.94 -3.87
C PHE A 61 8.92 -10.47 -3.54
N TYR A 62 8.62 -9.65 -4.55
CA TYR A 62 8.23 -8.25 -4.36
C TYR A 62 6.79 -8.01 -4.83
N VAL A 63 6.02 -7.29 -4.00
CA VAL A 63 4.69 -6.76 -4.34
C VAL A 63 4.81 -5.27 -4.56
N LEU A 64 4.41 -4.80 -5.73
CA LEU A 64 4.58 -3.42 -6.19
C LEU A 64 3.22 -2.78 -6.46
N GLN A 65 3.00 -1.59 -5.93
CA GLN A 65 1.72 -0.89 -5.96
C GLN A 65 1.89 0.56 -6.46
N PRO A 66 2.00 0.79 -7.77
CA PRO A 66 2.17 2.13 -8.31
C PRO A 66 0.97 3.04 -8.03
N ALA A 67 1.23 4.30 -7.67
CA ALA A 67 0.21 5.32 -7.44
C ALA A 67 -0.25 6.03 -8.73
N ASP A 68 0.57 6.04 -9.78
CA ASP A 68 0.25 6.65 -11.07
C ASP A 68 0.97 5.95 -12.24
N ALA A 69 0.88 6.51 -13.44
CA ALA A 69 1.50 5.91 -14.63
C ALA A 69 3.04 6.02 -14.63
N TRP A 70 3.63 7.07 -14.04
CA TRP A 70 5.08 7.17 -13.91
C TRP A 70 5.62 6.15 -12.92
N ALA A 71 4.94 5.96 -11.79
CA ALA A 71 5.27 4.91 -10.85
C ALA A 71 5.11 3.52 -11.48
N ALA A 72 4.04 3.29 -12.26
CA ALA A 72 3.83 2.03 -12.96
C ALA A 72 4.93 1.75 -13.99
N TYR A 73 5.36 2.77 -14.74
CA TYR A 73 6.49 2.65 -15.67
C TYR A 73 7.81 2.34 -14.93
N GLY A 74 8.17 3.14 -13.92
CA GLY A 74 9.42 3.00 -13.18
C GLY A 74 9.53 1.66 -12.46
N LEU A 75 8.45 1.22 -11.79
CA LEU A 75 8.38 -0.08 -11.12
C LEU A 75 8.41 -1.25 -12.13
N THR A 76 7.82 -1.08 -13.31
CA THR A 76 7.92 -2.08 -14.39
C THR A 76 9.37 -2.25 -14.86
N VAL A 77 10.10 -1.14 -15.03
CA VAL A 77 11.54 -1.19 -15.39
C VAL A 77 12.34 -1.86 -14.28
N SER A 78 12.10 -1.49 -13.02
CA SER A 78 12.81 -2.07 -11.87
C SER A 78 12.56 -3.58 -11.74
N MET A 79 11.29 -4.02 -11.85
CA MET A 79 10.99 -5.45 -11.78
C MET A 79 11.51 -6.22 -13.00
N ALA A 80 11.57 -5.60 -14.18
CA ALA A 80 12.11 -6.25 -15.38
C ALA A 80 13.62 -6.52 -15.26
N ASN A 81 14.35 -5.64 -14.60
CA ASN A 81 15.78 -5.77 -14.36
C ASN A 81 16.12 -6.67 -13.15
N HIS A 82 15.16 -7.00 -12.31
CA HIS A 82 15.33 -7.90 -11.17
C HIS A 82 15.32 -9.37 -11.64
N ASN A 83 16.25 -10.18 -11.15
CA ASN A 83 16.23 -11.62 -11.38
C ASN A 83 15.54 -12.31 -10.19
N GLY A 84 14.25 -12.54 -10.30
CA GLY A 84 13.41 -13.10 -9.24
C GLY A 84 11.92 -12.93 -9.57
N CYS A 85 11.07 -13.07 -8.56
CA CYS A 85 9.62 -13.01 -8.73
C CYS A 85 9.06 -11.68 -8.20
N CYS A 86 8.15 -11.08 -8.97
CA CYS A 86 7.46 -9.85 -8.60
C CYS A 86 5.99 -9.90 -9.01
N TYR A 87 5.15 -9.18 -8.25
CA TYR A 87 3.76 -8.87 -8.59
C TYR A 87 3.56 -7.37 -8.65
N LEU A 88 3.12 -6.85 -9.79
CA LEU A 88 2.73 -5.46 -9.97
C LEU A 88 1.21 -5.36 -9.95
N ARG A 89 0.66 -4.59 -9.01
CA ARG A 89 -0.77 -4.40 -8.79
C ARG A 89 -1.22 -3.04 -9.29
N THR A 90 -2.00 -2.99 -10.36
CA THR A 90 -2.54 -1.73 -10.90
C THR A 90 -4.05 -1.64 -10.71
N PHE A 91 -4.55 -0.40 -10.62
CA PHE A 91 -5.97 -0.09 -10.48
C PHE A 91 -6.58 0.39 -11.82
N ARG A 92 -7.90 0.61 -11.84
CA ARG A 92 -8.65 0.97 -13.07
C ARG A 92 -8.85 2.48 -13.27
N PRO A 93 -9.21 3.28 -12.24
CA PRO A 93 -9.54 4.68 -12.45
C PRO A 93 -8.38 5.48 -13.03
N ASP A 94 -8.70 6.47 -13.85
CA ASP A 94 -7.76 7.52 -14.22
C ASP A 94 -7.46 8.39 -12.98
N VAL A 95 -6.21 8.78 -12.83
CA VAL A 95 -5.72 9.58 -11.70
C VAL A 95 -4.78 10.68 -12.18
N GLU A 96 -4.60 11.70 -11.34
CA GLU A 96 -3.59 12.72 -11.55
C GLU A 96 -2.19 12.16 -11.36
N MET A 97 -1.21 12.71 -12.08
CA MET A 97 0.19 12.33 -11.90
C MET A 97 0.74 12.96 -10.63
N ILE A 98 1.34 12.13 -9.80
CA ILE A 98 2.05 12.51 -8.57
C ILE A 98 3.54 12.60 -8.86
N TYR A 99 4.02 11.68 -9.68
CA TYR A 99 5.42 11.55 -10.07
C TYR A 99 5.69 12.11 -11.47
N ASP A 100 6.96 12.18 -11.84
CA ASP A 100 7.44 12.61 -13.13
C ASP A 100 8.43 11.60 -13.76
N GLU A 101 8.90 11.91 -14.96
CA GLU A 101 9.84 11.08 -15.73
C GLU A 101 11.23 10.93 -15.07
N ASN A 102 11.58 11.79 -14.11
CA ASN A 102 12.88 11.78 -13.43
C ASN A 102 12.84 10.95 -12.14
N THR A 103 11.66 10.61 -11.65
CA THR A 103 11.48 9.83 -10.41
C THR A 103 12.00 8.41 -10.60
N LYS A 104 12.85 7.98 -9.68
CA LYS A 104 13.42 6.62 -9.69
C LYS A 104 12.71 5.75 -8.67
N PHE A 105 12.34 4.56 -9.12
CA PHE A 105 11.68 3.56 -8.28
C PHE A 105 12.59 2.35 -8.11
N GLU A 106 12.80 1.93 -6.87
CA GLU A 106 13.61 0.77 -6.51
C GLU A 106 12.76 -0.29 -5.81
N LEU A 107 13.10 -1.57 -5.99
CA LEU A 107 12.46 -2.65 -5.23
C LEU A 107 12.84 -2.52 -3.75
N GLY A 108 11.85 -2.54 -2.87
CA GLY A 108 12.04 -2.28 -1.45
C GLY A 108 11.97 -0.80 -1.06
N GLY A 109 11.80 0.09 -2.05
CA GLY A 109 11.74 1.53 -1.83
C GLY A 109 10.37 2.04 -1.37
N MET A 110 10.37 3.31 -0.99
CA MET A 110 9.22 4.12 -0.60
C MET A 110 9.52 5.59 -0.87
N GLU A 111 8.49 6.44 -0.96
CA GLU A 111 8.66 7.88 -1.19
C GLU A 111 7.81 8.72 -0.25
N VAL A 112 8.42 9.76 0.34
CA VAL A 112 7.70 10.76 1.16
C VAL A 112 7.13 11.82 0.23
N LEU A 113 5.81 11.85 0.08
CA LEU A 113 5.10 12.78 -0.79
C LEU A 113 4.82 14.12 -0.11
N THR A 114 4.57 14.08 1.19
CA THR A 114 4.36 15.26 2.03
C THR A 114 5.06 15.03 3.37
N GLN A 115 5.82 16.01 3.83
CA GLN A 115 6.54 15.96 5.10
C GLN A 115 5.74 16.69 6.19
N GLY A 116 5.52 16.03 7.32
CA GLY A 116 4.87 16.56 8.51
C GLY A 116 5.51 16.00 9.79
N ARG A 117 4.83 16.15 10.95
CA ARG A 117 5.42 15.77 12.26
C ARG A 117 4.44 15.15 13.25
N ASP A 118 3.13 15.18 12.99
CA ASP A 118 2.14 14.74 13.97
C ASP A 118 1.72 13.30 13.79
N VAL A 119 1.54 12.87 12.55
CA VAL A 119 1.12 11.53 12.16
C VAL A 119 1.68 11.12 10.82
N LEU A 120 2.17 9.89 10.71
CA LEU A 120 2.59 9.25 9.47
C LEU A 120 1.41 8.51 8.85
N ILE A 121 0.94 8.94 7.68
CA ILE A 121 -0.02 8.21 6.85
C ILE A 121 0.75 7.39 5.83
N VAL A 122 0.64 6.07 5.92
CA VAL A 122 1.28 5.12 5.01
C VAL A 122 0.23 4.56 4.07
N SER A 123 0.47 4.65 2.78
CA SER A 123 -0.44 4.12 1.78
C SER A 123 0.31 3.68 0.52
N ALA A 124 -0.39 3.17 -0.48
CA ALA A 124 0.14 2.85 -1.80
C ALA A 124 -0.97 2.77 -2.85
N GLY A 125 -0.58 2.82 -4.12
CA GLY A 125 -1.50 2.66 -5.24
C GLY A 125 -2.60 3.71 -5.26
N TYR A 126 -3.84 3.28 -5.54
CA TYR A 126 -4.99 4.18 -5.63
C TYR A 126 -5.24 5.01 -4.36
N MET A 127 -5.01 4.42 -3.18
CA MET A 127 -5.31 5.10 -1.92
C MET A 127 -4.41 6.30 -1.63
N ILE A 128 -3.28 6.45 -2.29
CA ILE A 128 -2.45 7.67 -2.22
C ILE A 128 -3.27 8.91 -2.59
N HIS A 129 -4.14 8.81 -3.60
CA HIS A 129 -5.00 9.93 -4.02
C HIS A 129 -6.05 10.31 -2.98
N GLU A 130 -6.60 9.35 -2.27
CA GLU A 130 -7.51 9.63 -1.15
C GLU A 130 -6.77 10.17 0.08
N CYS A 131 -5.59 9.61 0.38
CA CYS A 131 -4.75 10.12 1.45
C CYS A 131 -4.27 11.55 1.18
N ASN A 132 -3.95 11.89 -0.06
CA ASN A 132 -3.54 13.25 -0.43
C ASN A 132 -4.67 14.28 -0.16
N LYS A 133 -5.92 13.92 -0.47
CA LYS A 133 -7.08 14.76 -0.09
C LYS A 133 -7.26 14.87 1.43
N ALA A 134 -6.96 13.79 2.16
CA ALA A 134 -7.01 13.81 3.62
C ALA A 134 -5.91 14.69 4.23
N ILE A 135 -4.72 14.75 3.62
CA ILE A 135 -3.64 15.68 4.01
C ILE A 135 -4.13 17.13 3.96
N ASP A 136 -4.80 17.54 2.87
CA ASP A 136 -5.34 18.90 2.73
C ASP A 136 -6.37 19.24 3.83
N GLU A 137 -7.21 18.28 4.23
CA GLU A 137 -8.16 18.49 5.31
C GLU A 137 -7.49 18.52 6.70
N LEU A 138 -6.48 17.68 6.92
CA LEU A 138 -5.72 17.67 8.18
C LEU A 138 -4.94 18.99 8.35
N ASP A 139 -4.35 19.53 7.30
CA ASP A 139 -3.69 20.84 7.33
C ASP A 139 -4.65 21.96 7.75
N ARG A 140 -5.88 21.97 7.20
CA ARG A 140 -6.95 22.92 7.61
C ARG A 140 -7.34 22.79 9.08
N MET A 141 -7.17 21.59 9.66
CA MET A 141 -7.39 21.33 11.09
C MET A 141 -6.17 21.66 11.95
N GLY A 142 -5.04 22.06 11.34
CA GLY A 142 -3.78 22.35 12.02
C GLY A 142 -3.00 21.09 12.42
N ILE A 143 -3.24 19.98 11.74
CA ILE A 143 -2.53 18.70 11.90
C ILE A 143 -1.51 18.56 10.78
N ASP A 144 -0.23 18.50 11.14
CA ASP A 144 0.92 18.42 10.24
C ASP A 144 1.26 16.95 9.96
N ALA A 145 0.65 16.37 8.92
CA ALA A 145 0.74 14.95 8.60
C ALA A 145 1.78 14.65 7.51
N THR A 146 2.55 13.58 7.69
CA THR A 146 3.41 13.00 6.63
C THR A 146 2.61 12.03 5.78
N LEU A 147 2.72 12.11 4.46
CA LEU A 147 2.21 11.10 3.52
C LEU A 147 3.36 10.31 2.92
N LEU A 148 3.36 9.00 3.13
CA LEU A 148 4.35 8.06 2.62
C LEU A 148 3.70 7.12 1.59
N ASP A 149 4.21 7.10 0.36
CA ASP A 149 3.92 6.06 -0.64
C ASP A 149 4.83 4.85 -0.40
N LEU A 150 4.29 3.80 0.20
CA LEU A 150 4.97 2.53 0.43
C LEU A 150 4.70 1.58 -0.75
N TYR A 151 5.20 1.94 -1.91
CA TYR A 151 4.91 1.28 -3.18
C TYR A 151 5.49 -0.14 -3.33
N SER A 152 6.38 -0.58 -2.42
CA SER A 152 7.04 -1.90 -2.49
C SER A 152 6.95 -2.67 -1.16
N LEU A 153 6.63 -3.96 -1.24
CA LEU A 153 6.73 -4.91 -0.13
C LEU A 153 7.59 -6.09 -0.58
N PRO A 154 8.58 -6.57 0.22
CA PRO A 154 9.05 -5.92 1.45
C PRO A 154 9.68 -4.55 1.16
N PHE A 155 9.96 -3.81 2.21
CA PHE A 155 10.48 -2.45 2.19
C PHE A 155 11.68 -2.28 3.12
N ASP A 156 12.34 -1.13 3.06
CA ASP A 156 13.36 -0.70 4.01
C ASP A 156 12.72 -0.35 5.35
N GLU A 157 12.79 -1.30 6.31
CA GLU A 157 12.16 -1.17 7.62
C GLU A 157 12.82 -0.06 8.44
N GLU A 158 14.15 0.11 8.37
CA GLU A 158 14.88 1.13 9.11
C GLU A 158 14.42 2.53 8.69
N ARG A 159 14.35 2.77 7.37
CA ARG A 159 13.85 4.04 6.83
C ARG A 159 12.41 4.34 7.25
N LEU A 160 11.51 3.33 7.23
CA LEU A 160 10.14 3.52 7.69
C LEU A 160 10.06 3.90 9.15
N LEU A 161 10.85 3.24 10.01
CA LEU A 161 10.87 3.50 11.45
C LEU A 161 11.44 4.90 11.76
N ASP A 162 12.45 5.35 11.03
CA ASP A 162 12.98 6.71 11.15
C ASP A 162 11.91 7.74 10.83
N ILE A 163 11.19 7.60 9.72
CA ILE A 163 10.09 8.48 9.34
C ILE A 163 8.96 8.43 10.39
N ALA A 164 8.65 7.24 10.92
CA ALA A 164 7.64 7.10 11.98
C ALA A 164 8.05 7.82 13.28
N ASN A 165 9.32 7.76 13.65
CA ASN A 165 9.84 8.49 14.81
C ASN A 165 9.76 10.02 14.63
N GLU A 166 10.00 10.53 13.42
CA GLU A 166 9.78 11.95 13.09
C GLU A 166 8.32 12.39 13.23
N ASN A 167 7.39 11.45 13.24
CA ASN A 167 5.95 11.62 13.41
C ASN A 167 5.44 11.16 14.80
N ASN A 168 6.27 11.28 15.83
CA ASN A 168 5.95 10.91 17.22
C ASN A 168 5.51 9.45 17.40
N GLY A 169 5.86 8.57 16.48
CA GLY A 169 5.46 7.16 16.49
C GLY A 169 3.98 6.91 16.17
N ASN A 170 3.23 7.92 15.72
CA ASN A 170 1.83 7.79 15.32
C ASN A 170 1.71 7.38 13.85
N ILE A 171 1.19 6.21 13.57
CA ILE A 171 1.11 5.64 12.21
C ILE A 171 -0.33 5.27 11.88
N LEU A 172 -0.82 5.75 10.74
CA LEU A 172 -2.08 5.33 10.12
C LEU A 172 -1.78 4.67 8.78
N VAL A 173 -2.03 3.37 8.65
CA VAL A 173 -1.91 2.65 7.37
C VAL A 173 -3.26 2.58 6.70
N VAL A 174 -3.31 2.92 5.41
CA VAL A 174 -4.56 2.96 4.60
C VAL A 174 -4.38 2.15 3.34
N GLU A 175 -5.22 1.14 3.14
CA GLU A 175 -5.15 0.23 1.98
C GLU A 175 -6.53 -0.19 1.48
N ASP A 176 -6.68 -0.42 0.17
CA ASP A 176 -7.95 -0.73 -0.50
C ASP A 176 -8.20 -2.24 -0.72
N ASN A 177 -7.54 -3.06 0.05
CA ASN A 177 -7.62 -4.52 0.07
C ASN A 177 -7.99 -5.03 1.46
N TYR A 178 -8.08 -6.34 1.64
CA TYR A 178 -8.28 -6.94 2.94
C TYR A 178 -7.05 -6.79 3.83
N GLY A 179 -7.23 -6.89 5.15
CA GLY A 179 -6.13 -6.87 6.12
C GLY A 179 -5.11 -8.00 5.91
N ALA A 180 -4.12 -8.07 6.79
CA ALA A 180 -2.93 -8.94 6.68
C ALA A 180 -1.95 -8.56 5.55
N SER A 181 -2.09 -7.38 5.00
CA SER A 181 -1.30 -6.85 3.88
C SER A 181 -0.24 -5.84 4.36
N MET A 182 -0.22 -4.66 3.79
CA MET A 182 0.74 -3.59 4.11
C MET A 182 0.67 -3.18 5.58
N GLY A 183 -0.54 -3.00 6.13
CA GLY A 183 -0.72 -2.64 7.54
C GLY A 183 -0.12 -3.67 8.51
N SER A 184 -0.18 -4.97 8.17
CA SER A 184 0.49 -6.01 8.95
C SER A 184 2.01 -5.93 8.81
N ALA A 185 2.54 -5.66 7.61
CA ALA A 185 3.99 -5.51 7.40
C ALA A 185 4.56 -4.34 8.21
N VAL A 186 3.89 -3.19 8.21
CA VAL A 186 4.26 -2.02 9.02
C VAL A 186 4.19 -2.35 10.52
N SER A 187 3.13 -3.04 10.97
CA SER A 187 3.00 -3.44 12.37
C SER A 187 4.07 -4.43 12.81
N GLU A 188 4.47 -5.36 11.94
CA GLU A 188 5.56 -6.31 12.19
C GLU A 188 6.89 -5.58 12.36
N ALA A 189 7.24 -4.64 11.48
CA ALA A 189 8.44 -3.81 11.58
C ALA A 189 8.46 -3.01 12.90
N CYS A 190 7.37 -2.31 13.22
CA CYS A 190 7.22 -1.56 14.48
C CYS A 190 7.37 -2.44 15.73
N THR A 191 6.79 -3.64 15.71
CA THR A 191 6.86 -4.55 16.86
C THR A 191 8.27 -5.14 17.04
N THR A 192 8.96 -5.41 15.93
CA THR A 192 10.31 -5.98 15.93
C THR A 192 11.38 -4.98 16.37
N SER A 193 11.17 -3.67 16.12
CA SER A 193 12.13 -2.63 16.51
C SER A 193 12.33 -2.52 18.02
N GLY A 194 11.29 -2.82 18.80
CA GLY A 194 11.28 -2.65 20.26
C GLY A 194 10.97 -1.23 20.71
N ASP A 195 10.76 -0.28 19.79
CA ASP A 195 10.35 1.07 20.09
C ASP A 195 8.82 1.18 20.26
N ALA A 196 8.37 2.29 20.84
CA ALA A 196 6.94 2.51 21.10
C ALA A 196 6.28 3.21 19.90
N PHE A 197 5.48 2.46 19.15
CA PHE A 197 4.67 2.98 18.05
C PHE A 197 3.18 2.73 18.28
N ILE A 198 2.33 3.64 17.79
CA ILE A 198 0.89 3.46 17.73
C ILE A 198 0.50 3.26 16.27
N VAL A 199 0.19 2.03 15.90
CA VAL A 199 -0.23 1.69 14.53
C VAL A 199 -1.73 1.50 14.47
N LYS A 200 -2.42 2.26 13.61
CA LYS A 200 -3.81 2.03 13.23
C LYS A 200 -3.88 1.64 11.77
N GLN A 201 -4.81 0.74 11.45
CA GLN A 201 -4.98 0.24 10.09
C GLN A 201 -6.41 0.51 9.61
N MET A 202 -6.52 1.00 8.38
CA MET A 202 -7.76 1.13 7.63
C MET A 202 -7.65 0.24 6.39
N HIS A 203 -8.55 -0.70 6.27
CA HIS A 203 -8.59 -1.67 5.17
C HIS A 203 -10.04 -2.09 4.92
N VAL A 204 -10.30 -2.77 3.83
CA VAL A 204 -11.62 -3.33 3.54
C VAL A 204 -11.94 -4.43 4.56
N ASN A 205 -12.87 -4.16 5.46
CA ASN A 205 -13.26 -5.06 6.57
C ASN A 205 -14.59 -5.79 6.36
N ARG A 206 -15.08 -5.79 5.13
CA ARG A 206 -16.33 -6.44 4.72
C ARG A 206 -16.22 -6.96 3.30
N ILE A 207 -17.12 -7.86 2.90
CA ILE A 207 -17.32 -8.17 1.49
C ILE A 207 -18.03 -6.96 0.87
N PRO A 208 -17.36 -6.19 -0.02
CA PRO A 208 -17.99 -5.04 -0.65
C PRO A 208 -19.06 -5.48 -1.65
N LYS A 209 -19.95 -4.56 -2.00
CA LYS A 209 -20.90 -4.72 -3.11
C LYS A 209 -20.41 -3.91 -4.30
N SER A 210 -21.02 -4.12 -5.46
CA SER A 210 -20.85 -3.22 -6.59
C SER A 210 -21.34 -1.81 -6.25
N ALA A 211 -20.64 -0.81 -6.75
CA ALA A 211 -20.99 0.59 -6.59
C ALA A 211 -20.93 1.32 -7.93
N ARG A 212 -21.56 2.50 -8.03
CA ARG A 212 -21.59 3.27 -9.29
C ARG A 212 -20.27 3.99 -9.59
N SER A 213 -19.51 4.28 -8.53
CA SER A 213 -18.24 5.02 -8.64
C SER A 213 -17.26 4.58 -7.56
N PRO A 214 -15.95 4.83 -7.75
CA PRO A 214 -14.93 4.64 -6.72
C PRO A 214 -15.29 5.37 -5.41
N GLU A 215 -15.72 6.63 -5.48
CA GLU A 215 -16.13 7.41 -4.31
C GLU A 215 -17.24 6.72 -3.50
N SER A 216 -18.25 6.18 -4.19
CA SER A 216 -19.38 5.51 -3.51
C SER A 216 -18.95 4.27 -2.75
N ILE A 217 -18.02 3.49 -3.29
CA ILE A 217 -17.55 2.26 -2.64
C ILE A 217 -16.57 2.57 -1.51
N LEU A 218 -15.73 3.59 -1.66
CA LEU A 218 -14.85 4.08 -0.60
C LEU A 218 -15.66 4.50 0.62
N LYS A 219 -16.72 5.32 0.44
CA LYS A 219 -17.65 5.69 1.52
C LYS A 219 -18.33 4.47 2.15
N MET A 220 -18.74 3.49 1.35
CA MET A 220 -19.33 2.24 1.84
C MET A 220 -18.37 1.43 2.72
N CYS A 221 -17.08 1.46 2.39
CA CYS A 221 -16.03 0.71 3.08
C CYS A 221 -15.34 1.50 4.21
N GLY A 222 -15.70 2.79 4.41
CA GLY A 222 -15.05 3.64 5.40
C GLY A 222 -13.59 3.95 5.06
N LEU A 223 -13.31 4.16 3.76
CA LEU A 223 -11.98 4.44 3.22
C LEU A 223 -11.95 5.72 2.37
N HIS A 224 -13.00 6.52 2.40
CA HIS A 224 -13.03 7.83 1.77
C HIS A 224 -12.12 8.81 2.53
N TYR A 225 -11.61 9.83 1.86
CA TYR A 225 -10.67 10.77 2.49
C TYR A 225 -11.20 11.37 3.81
N THR A 226 -12.51 11.59 3.94
CA THR A 226 -13.13 12.05 5.19
C THR A 226 -12.96 11.06 6.35
N ASP A 227 -13.13 9.76 6.06
CA ASP A 227 -12.92 8.70 7.06
C ASP A 227 -11.44 8.62 7.48
N ILE A 228 -10.52 8.84 6.53
CA ILE A 228 -9.07 8.88 6.77
C ILE A 228 -8.72 10.06 7.67
N THR A 229 -9.26 11.27 7.36
CA THR A 229 -9.08 12.49 8.16
C THR A 229 -9.56 12.27 9.58
N GLU A 230 -10.79 11.76 9.76
CA GLU A 230 -11.36 11.46 11.07
C GLU A 230 -10.49 10.47 11.86
N LYS A 231 -9.99 9.44 11.19
CA LYS A 231 -9.18 8.42 11.84
C LYS A 231 -7.82 8.94 12.27
N ALA A 232 -7.18 9.77 11.45
CA ALA A 232 -5.90 10.42 11.77
C ALA A 232 -6.07 11.40 12.94
N ALA A 233 -7.08 12.28 12.90
CA ALA A 233 -7.39 13.20 13.99
C ALA A 233 -7.70 12.46 15.30
N SER A 234 -8.50 11.39 15.23
CA SER A 234 -8.81 10.55 16.41
C SER A 234 -7.57 9.87 16.99
N LEU A 235 -6.60 9.48 16.17
CA LEU A 235 -5.34 8.91 16.64
C LEU A 235 -4.56 9.90 17.51
N LEU A 236 -4.65 11.18 17.18
CA LEU A 236 -4.01 12.28 17.91
C LEU A 236 -4.87 12.85 19.05
N GLY A 237 -6.09 12.33 19.28
CA GLY A 237 -7.00 12.83 20.27
C GLY A 237 -7.65 14.19 19.92
N VAL A 238 -7.61 14.60 18.66
CA VAL A 238 -8.22 15.82 18.15
C VAL A 238 -9.69 15.53 17.79
N PRO A 239 -10.66 16.27 18.37
CA PRO A 239 -12.06 16.08 18.02
C PRO A 239 -12.35 16.57 16.59
N VAL A 240 -13.03 15.76 15.81
CA VAL A 240 -13.56 16.17 14.50
C VAL A 240 -14.93 16.81 14.73
N THR A 241 -15.06 18.10 14.42
CA THR A 241 -16.31 18.89 14.58
C THR A 241 -17.18 18.83 13.33
#